data_195043afec561dd0c9a8d130baf3da01
#
_entry.id   195043afec561dd0c9a8d130baf3da01
#
_cell.length_a   1.000
_cell.length_b   1.000
_cell.length_c   1.000
_cell.angle_alpha   90.00
_cell.angle_beta   90.00
_cell.angle_gamma   90.00
#
_symmetry.space_group_name_H-M   'P 1'
#
loop_
_entity.id
_entity.type
_entity.pdbx_description
1 polymer ?
#
loop_
_entity_poly.entity_id
_entity_poly.type
_entity_poly.pdbx_seq_one_letter_code
_entity_poly.pdbx_strand_id
1 'polypeptide(L)'
;MKNAIEQKLFIIGPAGKIETVITFPIHEPIGIAIIAHPHPLYQGNMDNKVVYITNRALTEKGFITAKFNFRGVGASEGKYAEGVGEISDVMAVTRFMQEKYGVILDQPL
;
A
#
# COMPACT_ATOMS: atom_id res chain seq x y z
N MET A 1 -6.46 7.45 -12.68
CA MET A 1 -6.92 6.12 -13.13
C MET A 1 -8.43 6.14 -13.30
N LYS A 2 -8.83 6.37 -14.49
CA LYS A 2 -10.20 6.75 -14.79
C LYS A 2 -11.27 5.73 -14.37
N ASN A 3 -11.03 4.47 -14.52
CA ASN A 3 -12.01 3.43 -14.22
C ASN A 3 -11.60 2.48 -13.10
N ALA A 4 -10.51 2.80 -12.41
CA ALA A 4 -10.05 1.98 -11.30
C ALA A 4 -10.87 2.29 -10.04
N ILE A 5 -11.06 1.27 -9.22
CA ILE A 5 -11.77 1.39 -7.95
C ILE A 5 -10.75 1.51 -6.83
N GLU A 6 -10.92 2.53 -6.00
CA GLU A 6 -10.06 2.74 -4.83
C GLU A 6 -10.85 2.47 -3.56
N GLN A 7 -10.17 1.86 -2.58
CA GLN A 7 -10.73 1.64 -1.25
C GLN A 7 -9.76 2.20 -0.23
N LYS A 8 -10.24 3.13 0.59
CA LYS A 8 -9.47 3.69 1.71
C LYS A 8 -9.81 2.92 2.97
N LEU A 9 -8.77 2.53 3.72
CA LEU A 9 -8.96 1.80 4.96
C LEU A 9 -7.76 1.99 5.88
N PHE A 10 -7.90 1.50 7.11
CA PHE A 10 -6.79 1.42 8.05
C PHE A 10 -6.42 -0.04 8.25
N ILE A 11 -5.13 -0.35 8.11
CA ILE A 11 -4.58 -1.67 8.42
C ILE A 11 -3.91 -1.56 9.79
N ILE A 12 -4.13 -2.54 10.65
CA ILE A 12 -3.53 -2.52 11.98
C ILE A 12 -2.10 -3.03 11.89
N GLY A 13 -1.16 -2.15 12.20
CA GLY A 13 0.26 -2.48 12.29
C GLY A 13 0.76 -2.44 13.75
N PRO A 14 2.06 -2.68 13.96
CA PRO A 14 2.62 -2.69 15.32
C PRO A 14 2.50 -1.35 16.08
N ALA A 15 2.50 -0.24 15.36
CA ALA A 15 2.39 1.09 15.97
C ALA A 15 0.96 1.63 15.97
N GLY A 16 -0.02 0.84 15.48
CA GLY A 16 -1.42 1.23 15.39
C GLY A 16 -1.93 1.26 13.97
N LYS A 17 -2.92 2.09 13.71
CA LYS A 17 -3.55 2.15 12.40
C LYS A 17 -2.62 2.73 11.34
N ILE A 18 -2.59 2.07 10.17
CA ILE A 18 -1.82 2.49 9.00
C ILE A 18 -2.81 2.95 7.93
N GLU A 19 -2.74 4.22 7.57
CA GLU A 19 -3.59 4.79 6.52
C GLU A 19 -3.20 4.20 5.17
N THR A 20 -4.15 3.53 4.50
CA THR A 20 -3.89 2.74 3.30
C THR A 20 -4.93 3.00 2.24
N VAL A 21 -4.51 3.00 0.97
CA VAL A 21 -5.41 3.05 -0.18
C VAL A 21 -5.10 1.84 -1.06
N ILE A 22 -6.11 1.01 -1.28
CA ILE A 22 -6.02 -0.14 -2.17
C ILE A 22 -6.68 0.24 -3.49
N THR A 23 -5.99 0.00 -4.61
CA THR A 23 -6.53 0.26 -5.94
C THR A 23 -6.64 -1.05 -6.70
N PHE A 24 -7.80 -1.27 -7.31
CA PHE A 24 -8.10 -2.50 -8.03
C PHE A 24 -8.00 -2.27 -9.53
N PRO A 25 -7.40 -3.20 -10.29
CA PRO A 25 -7.37 -3.07 -11.74
C PRO A 25 -8.75 -3.32 -12.34
N ILE A 26 -8.95 -2.87 -13.58
CA ILE A 26 -10.21 -3.04 -14.28
C ILE A 26 -10.47 -4.52 -14.62
N HIS A 27 -9.41 -5.23 -15.03
CA HIS A 27 -9.47 -6.64 -15.38
C HIS A 27 -9.04 -7.51 -14.22
N GLU A 28 -9.06 -8.83 -14.40
CA GLU A 28 -8.62 -9.75 -13.36
C GLU A 28 -7.18 -9.45 -12.96
N PRO A 29 -6.91 -9.39 -11.64
CA PRO A 29 -5.58 -9.06 -11.17
C PRO A 29 -4.56 -10.17 -11.46
N ILE A 30 -3.33 -9.75 -11.76
CA ILE A 30 -2.23 -10.66 -12.04
C ILE A 30 -1.21 -10.71 -10.88
N GLY A 31 -1.38 -9.88 -9.88
CA GLY A 31 -0.46 -9.83 -8.74
C GLY A 31 -0.86 -8.75 -7.75
N ILE A 32 -0.06 -8.64 -6.69
CA ILE A 32 -0.21 -7.65 -5.64
C ILE A 32 1.06 -6.81 -5.60
N ALA A 33 0.92 -5.49 -5.47
CA ALA A 33 2.06 -4.60 -5.36
C ALA A 33 1.88 -3.69 -4.14
N ILE A 34 2.93 -3.59 -3.33
CA ILE A 34 2.97 -2.73 -2.15
C ILE A 34 3.88 -1.56 -2.48
N ILE A 35 3.37 -0.34 -2.31
CA ILE A 35 4.11 0.87 -2.67
C ILE A 35 4.39 1.69 -1.43
N ALA A 36 5.66 1.84 -1.10
CA ALA A 36 6.12 2.66 0.01
C ALA A 36 6.51 4.05 -0.52
N HIS A 37 6.32 5.07 0.32
CA HIS A 37 6.65 6.44 -0.06
C HIS A 37 8.07 6.81 0.38
N PRO A 38 8.60 7.96 -0.10
CA PRO A 38 9.91 8.44 0.31
C PRO A 38 10.01 8.70 1.82
N HIS A 39 11.25 8.87 2.28
CA HIS A 39 11.59 9.00 3.70
C HIS A 39 10.71 10.03 4.41
N PRO A 40 10.08 9.68 5.54
CA PRO A 40 9.13 10.56 6.24
C PRO A 40 9.75 11.89 6.70
N LEU A 41 11.02 11.89 7.11
CA LEU A 41 11.69 13.10 7.58
C LEU A 41 11.89 14.15 6.48
N TYR A 42 11.71 13.77 5.22
CA TYR A 42 11.79 14.68 4.09
C TYR A 42 10.41 14.93 3.48
N GLN A 43 9.39 14.94 4.33
CA GLN A 43 8.00 15.20 3.96
C GLN A 43 7.42 14.17 2.98
N GLY A 44 7.98 12.95 2.97
CA GLY A 44 7.44 11.86 2.16
C GLY A 44 6.09 11.40 2.69
N ASN A 45 5.17 11.10 1.79
CA ASN A 45 3.87 10.52 2.11
C ASN A 45 3.31 9.80 0.89
N MET A 46 2.22 9.07 1.07
CA MET A 46 1.64 8.26 -0.01
C MET A 46 1.03 9.08 -1.16
N ASP A 47 0.91 10.39 -1.01
CA ASP A 47 0.41 11.27 -2.07
C ASP A 47 1.55 11.87 -2.89
N ASN A 48 2.78 11.43 -2.66
CA ASN A 48 3.93 11.82 -3.44
C ASN A 48 3.71 11.49 -4.93
N LYS A 49 4.22 12.37 -5.81
CA LYS A 49 4.04 12.22 -7.24
C LYS A 49 4.57 10.89 -7.78
N VAL A 50 5.72 10.43 -7.28
CA VAL A 50 6.31 9.16 -7.71
C VAL A 50 5.42 8.00 -7.28
N VAL A 51 4.87 8.05 -6.07
CA VAL A 51 3.93 7.03 -5.59
C VAL A 51 2.69 7.01 -6.48
N TYR A 52 2.15 8.18 -6.82
CA TYR A 52 0.99 8.28 -7.71
C TYR A 52 1.27 7.64 -9.08
N ILE A 53 2.40 7.98 -9.69
CA ILE A 53 2.77 7.46 -11.00
C ILE A 53 2.98 5.95 -10.96
N THR A 54 3.69 5.47 -9.94
CA THR A 54 3.96 4.04 -9.76
C THR A 54 2.67 3.27 -9.53
N ASN A 55 1.79 3.79 -8.69
CA ASN A 55 0.49 3.18 -8.42
C ASN A 55 -0.33 3.05 -9.71
N ARG A 56 -0.40 4.12 -10.48
CA ARG A 56 -1.13 4.13 -11.75
C ARG A 56 -0.55 3.12 -12.72
N ALA A 57 0.76 3.10 -12.89
CA ALA A 57 1.42 2.20 -13.83
C ALA A 57 1.18 0.74 -13.46
N LEU A 58 1.31 0.39 -12.17
CA LEU A 58 1.11 -0.98 -11.73
C LEU A 58 -0.36 -1.41 -11.83
N THR A 59 -1.29 -0.51 -11.50
CA THR A 59 -2.73 -0.80 -11.62
C THR A 59 -3.09 -1.03 -13.10
N GLU A 60 -2.56 -0.22 -14.00
CA GLU A 60 -2.81 -0.40 -15.44
C GLU A 60 -2.22 -1.70 -15.97
N LYS A 61 -1.17 -2.22 -15.34
CA LYS A 61 -0.59 -3.52 -15.70
C LYS A 61 -1.37 -4.70 -15.12
N GLY A 62 -2.31 -4.46 -14.24
CA GLY A 62 -3.16 -5.51 -13.69
C GLY A 62 -2.89 -5.88 -12.24
N PHE A 63 -2.09 -5.11 -11.51
CA PHE A 63 -1.83 -5.39 -10.10
C PHE A 63 -2.91 -4.77 -9.21
N ILE A 64 -3.26 -5.49 -8.13
CA ILE A 64 -3.94 -4.86 -7.00
C ILE A 64 -2.84 -4.15 -6.21
N THR A 65 -2.96 -2.85 -6.05
CA THR A 65 -1.92 -2.06 -5.38
C THR A 65 -2.37 -1.61 -4.00
N ALA A 66 -1.43 -1.51 -3.08
CA ALA A 66 -1.63 -0.86 -1.79
C ALA A 66 -0.55 0.18 -1.61
N LYS A 67 -0.95 1.45 -1.51
CA LYS A 67 -0.07 2.52 -1.07
C LYS A 67 -0.50 2.91 0.34
N PHE A 68 0.44 3.33 1.16
CA PHE A 68 0.14 3.62 2.56
C PHE A 68 1.08 4.69 3.09
N ASN A 69 0.69 5.30 4.20
CA ASN A 69 1.55 6.22 4.95
C ASN A 69 2.24 5.45 6.07
N PHE A 70 3.57 5.60 6.17
CA PHE A 70 4.32 5.05 7.29
C PHE A 70 3.84 5.64 8.60
N ARG A 71 4.17 4.96 9.71
CA ARG A 71 3.82 5.42 11.06
C ARG A 71 4.17 6.88 11.26
N GLY A 72 3.26 7.63 11.86
CA GLY A 72 3.44 9.04 12.13
C GLY A 72 3.24 9.96 10.92
N VAL A 73 2.93 9.43 9.75
CA VAL A 73 2.69 10.22 8.53
C VAL A 73 1.19 10.23 8.23
N GLY A 74 0.66 11.40 7.86
CA GLY A 74 -0.75 11.54 7.55
C GLY A 74 -1.63 11.07 8.70
N ALA A 75 -2.58 10.19 8.44
CA ALA A 75 -3.46 9.63 9.45
C ALA A 75 -2.95 8.32 10.05
N SER A 76 -1.73 7.89 9.70
CA SER A 76 -1.13 6.70 10.31
C SER A 76 -0.65 7.01 11.72
N GLU A 77 -0.96 6.11 12.65
CA GLU A 77 -0.56 6.26 14.05
C GLU A 77 0.91 5.92 14.27
N GLY A 78 1.44 6.32 15.42
CA GLY A 78 2.81 6.02 15.81
C GLY A 78 3.76 7.17 15.51
N LYS A 79 5.07 6.86 15.59
CA LYS A 79 6.14 7.82 15.38
C LYS A 79 7.23 7.20 14.53
N TYR A 80 7.94 8.04 13.79
CA TYR A 80 9.10 7.63 13.02
C TYR A 80 10.06 6.79 13.88
N ALA A 81 10.44 5.64 13.38
CA ALA A 81 11.26 4.66 14.10
C ALA A 81 12.57 4.31 13.36
N GLU A 82 13.15 5.30 12.69
CA GLU A 82 14.47 5.23 12.06
C GLU A 82 14.63 4.08 11.07
N GLY A 83 13.55 3.76 10.35
CA GLY A 83 13.55 2.71 9.34
C GLY A 83 13.19 1.33 9.85
N VAL A 84 13.54 0.99 11.08
CA VAL A 84 13.26 -0.35 11.63
C VAL A 84 11.76 -0.57 11.80
N GLY A 85 11.09 0.40 12.42
CA GLY A 85 9.64 0.32 12.61
C GLY A 85 8.89 0.43 11.28
N GLU A 86 9.42 1.22 10.35
CA GLU A 86 8.83 1.37 9.01
C GLU A 86 8.85 0.07 8.22
N ILE A 87 9.89 -0.75 8.38
CA ILE A 87 9.93 -2.09 7.79
C ILE A 87 8.76 -2.92 8.32
N SER A 88 8.47 -2.83 9.62
CA SER A 88 7.33 -3.54 10.21
C SER A 88 6.00 -3.08 9.63
N ASP A 89 5.87 -1.80 9.28
CA ASP A 89 4.68 -1.28 8.62
C ASP A 89 4.50 -1.90 7.23
N VAL A 90 5.59 -1.98 6.44
CA VAL A 90 5.56 -2.65 5.14
C VAL A 90 5.13 -4.11 5.29
N MET A 91 5.66 -4.81 6.28
CA MET A 91 5.32 -6.20 6.56
C MET A 91 3.84 -6.36 6.90
N ALA A 92 3.30 -5.46 7.72
CA ALA A 92 1.89 -5.51 8.11
C ALA A 92 0.97 -5.31 6.90
N VAL A 93 1.26 -4.34 6.04
CA VAL A 93 0.48 -4.08 4.83
C VAL A 93 0.60 -5.27 3.87
N THR A 94 1.81 -5.80 3.69
CA THR A 94 2.06 -6.94 2.82
C THR A 94 1.26 -8.15 3.29
N ARG A 95 1.30 -8.46 4.57
CA ARG A 95 0.57 -9.60 5.14
C ARG A 95 -0.93 -9.44 4.94
N PHE A 96 -1.47 -8.25 5.21
CA PHE A 96 -2.88 -7.98 5.00
C PHE A 96 -3.28 -8.24 3.54
N MET A 97 -2.50 -7.75 2.59
CA MET A 97 -2.80 -7.90 1.18
C MET A 97 -2.72 -9.36 0.74
N GLN A 98 -1.72 -10.09 1.21
CA GLN A 98 -1.57 -11.51 0.90
C GLN A 98 -2.72 -12.35 1.47
N GLU A 99 -3.11 -12.09 2.72
CA GLU A 99 -4.19 -12.83 3.35
C GLU A 99 -5.53 -12.55 2.67
N LYS A 100 -5.76 -11.31 2.25
CA LYS A 100 -7.05 -10.92 1.67
C LYS A 100 -7.17 -11.28 0.19
N TYR A 101 -6.09 -11.11 -0.59
CA TYR A 101 -6.15 -11.25 -2.05
C TYR A 101 -5.26 -12.36 -2.60
N GLY A 102 -4.34 -12.90 -1.82
CA GLY A 102 -3.40 -13.90 -2.28
C GLY A 102 -4.07 -15.18 -2.76
N VAL A 103 -5.16 -15.57 -2.13
CA VAL A 103 -5.91 -16.78 -2.51
C VAL A 103 -6.39 -16.72 -3.95
N ILE A 104 -6.80 -15.54 -4.41
CA ILE A 104 -7.26 -15.35 -5.79
C ILE A 104 -6.10 -15.53 -6.78
N LEU A 105 -4.90 -15.09 -6.38
CA LEU A 105 -3.73 -15.09 -7.24
C LEU A 105 -2.99 -16.43 -7.24
N ASP A 106 -3.20 -17.25 -6.23
CA ASP A 106 -2.57 -18.56 -6.08
C ASP A 106 -3.33 -19.68 -6.78
N GLN A 107 -4.28 -19.33 -7.64
CA GLN A 107 -5.04 -20.34 -8.38
C GLN A 107 -4.13 -21.03 -9.41
N PRO A 108 -4.23 -22.34 -9.56
CA PRO A 108 -3.48 -23.06 -10.60
C PRO A 108 -3.87 -22.53 -11.98
N LEU A 109 -2.89 -22.42 -12.82
CA LEU A 109 -3.13 -22.01 -14.21
C LEU A 109 -3.64 -23.15 -15.05
#